data_9838b211db21d791a47858f1c3cd1a8e
#
_entry.id   9838b211db21d791a47858f1c3cd1a8e
#
_cell.length_a   1.000
_cell.length_b   1.000
_cell.length_c   1.000
_cell.angle_alpha   90.00
_cell.angle_beta   90.00
_cell.angle_gamma   90.00
#
_symmetry.space_group_name_H-M   'P 1'
#
loop_
_entity.id
_entity.type
_entity.pdbx_description
1 polymer ?
#
loop_
_entity_poly.entity_id
_entity_poly.type
_entity_poly.pdbx_seq_one_letter_code
_entity_poly.pdbx_strand_id
1 'polypeptide(L)'
;MSNPNKDVIDVLNDLIEYSKDGEKGFKASADDVKNPELKAFFVQRAGECANAAGELQSEVRRLGGDPETSTSISGDLHRGWVNLKAMVTGKDEEAVLNEVERGEDHALKAYKEAREKLVKLGRTASDQTYTLVEKQLQGVQRNHDQVRALRNAARA
;
A
#
# COMPACT_ATOMS: atom_id res chain seq x y z
N MET A 1 -17.08 22.16 -16.85
CA MET A 1 -16.58 22.71 -15.59
C MET A 1 -15.76 21.68 -14.85
N SER A 2 -14.63 22.06 -14.33
CA SER A 2 -13.79 21.14 -13.56
C SER A 2 -14.41 20.89 -12.17
N ASN A 3 -14.26 19.68 -11.66
CA ASN A 3 -14.66 19.33 -10.31
C ASN A 3 -13.75 20.07 -9.32
N PRO A 4 -14.30 20.81 -8.35
CA PRO A 4 -13.47 21.51 -7.35
C PRO A 4 -12.63 20.57 -6.49
N ASN A 5 -12.97 19.27 -6.48
CA ASN A 5 -12.22 18.23 -5.75
C ASN A 5 -11.20 17.51 -6.63
N LYS A 6 -10.94 17.98 -7.85
CA LYS A 6 -10.07 17.28 -8.80
C LYS A 6 -8.70 16.93 -8.22
N ASP A 7 -8.05 17.89 -7.56
CA ASP A 7 -6.71 17.65 -7.01
C ASP A 7 -6.74 16.62 -5.86
N VAL A 8 -7.78 16.65 -5.04
CA VAL A 8 -7.99 15.65 -3.98
C VAL A 8 -8.24 14.28 -4.60
N ILE A 9 -9.06 14.20 -5.63
CA ILE A 9 -9.36 12.96 -6.34
C ILE A 9 -8.07 12.37 -6.94
N ASP A 10 -7.21 13.21 -7.52
CA ASP A 10 -5.94 12.75 -8.09
C ASP A 10 -5.05 12.11 -7.00
N VAL A 11 -4.97 12.72 -5.81
CA VAL A 11 -4.23 12.14 -4.68
C VAL A 11 -4.78 10.76 -4.31
N LEU A 12 -6.10 10.65 -4.21
CA LEU A 12 -6.75 9.38 -3.85
C LEU A 12 -6.56 8.32 -4.93
N ASN A 13 -6.64 8.70 -6.20
CA ASN A 13 -6.45 7.77 -7.31
C ASN A 13 -5.03 7.21 -7.34
N ASP A 14 -4.02 8.01 -7.01
CA ASP A 14 -2.64 7.53 -6.87
C ASP A 14 -2.54 6.45 -5.78
N LEU A 15 -3.18 6.67 -4.63
CA LEU A 15 -3.20 5.70 -3.54
C LEU A 15 -3.98 4.43 -3.91
N ILE A 16 -5.04 4.55 -4.70
CA ILE A 16 -5.79 3.40 -5.21
C ILE A 16 -4.89 2.51 -6.07
N GLU A 17 -4.18 3.10 -7.03
CA GLU A 17 -3.24 2.36 -7.87
C GLU A 17 -2.20 1.64 -7.02
N TYR A 18 -1.64 2.34 -6.04
CA TYR A 18 -0.65 1.79 -5.12
C TYR A 18 -1.21 0.60 -4.35
N SER A 19 -2.43 0.72 -3.84
CA SER A 19 -3.09 -0.33 -3.06
C SER A 19 -3.41 -1.55 -3.94
N LYS A 20 -3.84 -1.33 -5.18
CA LYS A 20 -4.12 -2.42 -6.11
C LYS A 20 -2.84 -3.17 -6.51
N ASP A 21 -1.74 -2.45 -6.69
CA ASP A 21 -0.44 -3.08 -6.92
C ASP A 21 -0.02 -3.94 -5.73
N GLY A 22 -0.25 -3.42 -4.52
CA GLY A 22 0.04 -4.16 -3.29
C GLY A 22 -0.79 -5.44 -3.18
N GLU A 23 -2.08 -5.34 -3.45
CA GLU A 23 -2.97 -6.51 -3.44
C GLU A 23 -2.45 -7.60 -4.37
N LYS A 24 -2.17 -7.24 -5.63
CA LYS A 24 -1.71 -8.17 -6.65
C LYS A 24 -0.36 -8.78 -6.28
N GLY A 25 0.58 -7.95 -5.85
CA GLY A 25 1.93 -8.38 -5.53
C GLY A 25 1.99 -9.29 -4.31
N PHE A 26 1.30 -8.94 -3.22
CA PHE A 26 1.25 -9.77 -2.02
C PHE A 26 0.54 -11.10 -2.28
N LYS A 27 -0.54 -11.07 -3.08
CA LYS A 27 -1.27 -12.28 -3.43
C LYS A 27 -0.38 -13.25 -4.23
N ALA A 28 0.35 -12.75 -5.21
CA ALA A 28 1.28 -13.56 -5.99
C ALA A 28 2.41 -14.11 -5.11
N SER A 29 2.94 -13.30 -4.20
CA SER A 29 4.00 -13.73 -3.27
C SER A 29 3.49 -14.80 -2.31
N ALA A 30 2.25 -14.69 -1.83
CA ALA A 30 1.65 -15.68 -0.96
C ALA A 30 1.54 -17.06 -1.62
N ASP A 31 1.29 -17.09 -2.93
CA ASP A 31 1.20 -18.36 -3.67
C ASP A 31 2.54 -19.09 -3.76
N ASP A 32 3.64 -18.35 -3.78
CA ASP A 32 4.97 -18.91 -4.01
C ASP A 32 5.78 -19.16 -2.74
N VAL A 33 5.43 -18.51 -1.62
CA VAL A 33 6.20 -18.64 -0.38
C VAL A 33 5.86 -19.94 0.35
N LYS A 34 6.88 -20.59 0.93
CA LYS A 34 6.71 -21.87 1.63
C LYS A 34 6.50 -21.73 3.12
N ASN A 35 7.10 -20.72 3.75
CA ASN A 35 6.98 -20.47 5.19
C ASN A 35 5.54 -20.12 5.54
N PRO A 36 4.83 -20.90 6.39
CA PRO A 36 3.42 -20.65 6.70
C PRO A 36 3.15 -19.30 7.35
N GLU A 37 4.05 -18.84 8.22
CA GLU A 37 3.91 -17.55 8.89
C GLU A 37 4.02 -16.39 7.89
N LEU A 38 4.99 -16.47 7.00
CA LEU A 38 5.20 -15.46 5.97
C LEU A 38 4.06 -15.49 4.95
N LYS A 39 3.56 -16.67 4.60
CA LYS A 39 2.39 -16.82 3.73
C LYS A 39 1.17 -16.15 4.36
N ALA A 40 0.91 -16.39 5.64
CA ALA A 40 -0.21 -15.77 6.34
C ALA A 40 -0.09 -14.25 6.34
N PHE A 41 1.12 -13.73 6.55
CA PHE A 41 1.38 -12.29 6.49
C PHE A 41 1.05 -11.72 5.10
N PHE A 42 1.49 -12.37 4.03
CA PHE A 42 1.22 -11.90 2.66
C PHE A 42 -0.27 -11.95 2.32
N VAL A 43 -0.97 -13.00 2.74
CA VAL A 43 -2.43 -13.10 2.54
C VAL A 43 -3.14 -11.95 3.27
N GLN A 44 -2.75 -11.68 4.51
CA GLN A 44 -3.31 -10.58 5.29
C GLN A 44 -3.06 -9.23 4.61
N ARG A 45 -1.85 -8.99 4.16
CA ARG A 45 -1.50 -7.73 3.49
C ARG A 45 -2.26 -7.55 2.18
N ALA A 46 -2.44 -8.62 1.40
CA ALA A 46 -3.22 -8.56 0.17
C ALA A 46 -4.67 -8.14 0.47
N GLY A 47 -5.28 -8.71 1.50
CA GLY A 47 -6.63 -8.35 1.93
C GLY A 47 -6.73 -6.90 2.40
N GLU A 48 -5.74 -6.43 3.16
CA GLU A 48 -5.71 -5.04 3.62
C GLU A 48 -5.57 -4.05 2.45
N CYS A 49 -4.75 -4.38 1.46
CA CYS A 49 -4.61 -3.56 0.25
C CYS A 49 -5.91 -3.51 -0.55
N ALA A 50 -6.61 -4.63 -0.67
CA ALA A 50 -7.91 -4.69 -1.35
C ALA A 50 -8.94 -3.81 -0.62
N ASN A 51 -9.00 -3.90 0.70
CA ASN A 51 -9.91 -3.09 1.53
C ASN A 51 -9.57 -1.60 1.40
N ALA A 52 -8.30 -1.25 1.43
CA ALA A 52 -7.86 0.13 1.29
C ALA A 52 -8.27 0.70 -0.07
N ALA A 53 -8.07 -0.05 -1.15
CA ALA A 53 -8.48 0.36 -2.49
C ALA A 53 -9.99 0.61 -2.55
N GLY A 54 -10.78 -0.29 -1.97
CA GLY A 54 -12.25 -0.15 -1.93
C GLY A 54 -12.70 1.09 -1.18
N GLU A 55 -12.12 1.36 -0.01
CA GLU A 55 -12.43 2.55 0.77
C GLU A 55 -12.08 3.84 0.01
N LEU A 56 -10.92 3.86 -0.64
CA LEU A 56 -10.47 5.01 -1.42
C LEU A 56 -11.37 5.23 -2.66
N GLN A 57 -11.76 4.15 -3.32
CA GLN A 57 -12.66 4.22 -4.48
C GLN A 57 -14.02 4.80 -4.08
N SER A 58 -14.56 4.39 -2.93
CA SER A 58 -15.81 4.94 -2.41
C SER A 58 -15.69 6.43 -2.12
N GLU A 59 -14.57 6.85 -1.57
CA GLU A 59 -14.33 8.27 -1.27
C GLU A 59 -14.23 9.09 -2.56
N VAL A 60 -13.56 8.58 -3.60
CA VAL A 60 -13.50 9.26 -4.90
C VAL A 60 -14.90 9.46 -5.47
N ARG A 61 -15.77 8.43 -5.38
CA ARG A 61 -17.17 8.55 -5.85
C ARG A 61 -17.94 9.59 -5.04
N ARG A 62 -17.75 9.62 -3.72
CA ARG A 62 -18.39 10.63 -2.86
C ARG A 62 -18.00 12.04 -3.27
N LEU A 63 -16.75 12.23 -3.72
CA LEU A 63 -16.24 13.52 -4.17
C LEU A 63 -16.64 13.86 -5.62
N GLY A 64 -17.39 13.00 -6.28
CA GLY A 64 -17.87 13.21 -7.63
C GLY A 64 -16.90 12.83 -8.73
N GLY A 65 -15.88 12.04 -8.41
CA GLY A 65 -14.88 11.61 -9.38
C GLY A 65 -15.06 10.18 -9.85
N ASP A 66 -14.24 9.78 -10.80
CA ASP A 66 -14.16 8.41 -11.30
C ASP A 66 -12.97 7.72 -10.63
N PRO A 67 -13.22 6.67 -9.84
CA PRO A 67 -12.13 5.98 -9.15
C PRO A 67 -11.28 5.17 -10.12
N GLU A 68 -9.98 5.18 -9.88
CA GLU A 68 -9.04 4.36 -10.62
C GLU A 68 -9.31 2.88 -10.34
N THR A 69 -9.17 2.04 -11.37
CA THR A 69 -9.40 0.60 -11.25
C THR A 69 -8.19 -0.22 -11.69
N SER A 70 -7.21 0.40 -12.33
CA SER A 70 -6.01 -0.27 -12.80
C SER A 70 -4.90 -0.29 -11.75
N THR A 71 -3.90 -1.12 -11.99
CA THR A 71 -2.66 -1.11 -11.22
C THR A 71 -1.73 -0.05 -11.78
N SER A 72 -0.91 0.54 -10.91
CA SER A 72 0.18 1.41 -11.35
C SER A 72 1.26 0.58 -12.03
N ILE A 73 1.91 1.16 -13.03
CA ILE A 73 3.08 0.52 -13.64
C ILE A 73 4.26 1.49 -13.52
N SER A 74 4.53 1.98 -12.31
CA SER A 74 5.77 2.70 -12.09
C SER A 74 6.90 1.67 -12.14
N GLY A 75 7.97 2.01 -12.85
CA GLY A 75 9.09 1.09 -13.04
C GLY A 75 9.67 0.57 -11.73
N ASP A 76 9.79 1.45 -10.73
CA ASP A 76 10.37 1.08 -9.44
C ASP A 76 9.49 0.12 -8.66
N LEU A 77 8.18 0.38 -8.63
CA LEU A 77 7.23 -0.47 -7.93
C LEU A 77 7.15 -1.85 -8.60
N HIS A 78 7.09 -1.88 -9.93
CA HIS A 78 7.06 -3.13 -10.69
C HIS A 78 8.34 -3.96 -10.44
N ARG A 79 9.51 -3.33 -10.48
CA ARG A 79 10.78 -4.01 -10.20
C ARG A 79 10.81 -4.58 -8.80
N GLY A 80 10.29 -3.85 -7.82
CA GLY A 80 10.19 -4.34 -6.44
C GLY A 80 9.37 -5.62 -6.34
N TRP A 81 8.22 -5.69 -7.02
CA TRP A 81 7.38 -6.88 -7.00
C TRP A 81 8.02 -8.05 -7.74
N VAL A 82 8.68 -7.82 -8.86
CA VAL A 82 9.41 -8.87 -9.60
C VAL A 82 10.53 -9.44 -8.73
N ASN A 83 11.30 -8.56 -8.07
CA ASN A 83 12.38 -8.98 -7.18
C ASN A 83 11.85 -9.79 -5.99
N LEU A 84 10.77 -9.35 -5.37
CA LEU A 84 10.17 -10.06 -4.24
C LEU A 84 9.70 -11.46 -4.67
N LYS A 85 9.02 -11.56 -5.82
CA LYS A 85 8.55 -12.84 -6.34
C LYS A 85 9.72 -13.81 -6.58
N ALA A 86 10.83 -13.32 -7.12
CA ALA A 86 12.02 -14.14 -7.32
C ALA A 86 12.61 -14.61 -6.00
N MET A 87 12.60 -13.76 -4.97
CA MET A 87 13.16 -14.06 -3.64
C MET A 87 12.35 -15.09 -2.86
N VAL A 88 11.01 -15.07 -2.96
CA VAL A 88 10.14 -15.94 -2.16
C VAL A 88 10.28 -17.41 -2.57
N THR A 89 10.83 -17.69 -3.74
CA THR A 89 11.13 -19.07 -4.17
C THR A 89 12.50 -19.54 -3.66
N GLY A 90 13.31 -18.64 -3.11
CA GLY A 90 14.60 -18.95 -2.51
C GLY A 90 14.46 -19.34 -1.04
N LYS A 91 15.60 -19.56 -0.39
CA LYS A 91 15.65 -20.01 1.01
C LYS A 91 16.01 -18.89 2.00
N ASP A 92 16.29 -17.69 1.52
CA ASP A 92 16.72 -16.58 2.36
C ASP A 92 15.53 -15.73 2.80
N GLU A 93 14.94 -16.09 3.94
CA GLU A 93 13.81 -15.34 4.51
C GLU A 93 14.19 -13.92 4.90
N GLU A 94 15.40 -13.70 5.37
CA GLU A 94 15.84 -12.34 5.72
C GLU A 94 15.86 -11.44 4.50
N ALA A 95 16.34 -11.91 3.35
CA ALA A 95 16.34 -11.15 2.11
C ALA A 95 14.92 -10.80 1.66
N VAL A 96 13.99 -11.78 1.78
CA VAL A 96 12.57 -11.54 1.48
C VAL A 96 12.00 -10.45 2.38
N LEU A 97 12.25 -10.54 3.68
CA LEU A 97 11.72 -9.57 4.65
C LEU A 97 12.34 -8.18 4.47
N ASN A 98 13.62 -8.10 4.10
CA ASN A 98 14.25 -6.82 3.78
C ASN A 98 13.58 -6.16 2.58
N GLU A 99 13.25 -6.93 1.53
CA GLU A 99 12.58 -6.39 0.36
C GLU A 99 11.14 -5.96 0.68
N VAL A 100 10.43 -6.73 1.50
CA VAL A 100 9.08 -6.38 1.95
C VAL A 100 9.13 -5.09 2.79
N GLU A 101 10.10 -4.95 3.68
CA GLU A 101 10.28 -3.73 4.47
C GLU A 101 10.52 -2.52 3.56
N ARG A 102 11.34 -2.68 2.54
CA ARG A 102 11.58 -1.62 1.57
C ARG A 102 10.29 -1.20 0.87
N GLY A 103 9.45 -2.16 0.49
CA GLY A 103 8.14 -1.88 -0.09
C GLY A 103 7.22 -1.16 0.87
N GLU A 104 7.21 -1.56 2.15
CA GLU A 104 6.41 -0.89 3.18
C GLU A 104 6.93 0.53 3.47
N ASP A 105 8.25 0.76 3.38
CA ASP A 105 8.82 2.10 3.47
C ASP A 105 8.31 2.99 2.34
N HIS A 106 8.24 2.47 1.12
CA HIS A 106 7.69 3.21 -0.03
C HIS A 106 6.20 3.52 0.18
N ALA A 107 5.43 2.57 0.69
CA ALA A 107 4.02 2.77 0.98
C ALA A 107 3.83 3.85 2.04
N LEU A 108 4.62 3.79 3.11
CA LEU A 108 4.56 4.77 4.19
C LEU A 108 4.88 6.17 3.68
N LYS A 109 5.91 6.30 2.84
CA LYS A 109 6.27 7.56 2.21
C LYS A 109 5.13 8.09 1.33
N ALA A 110 4.53 7.23 0.51
CA ALA A 110 3.43 7.62 -0.37
C ALA A 110 2.24 8.16 0.42
N TYR A 111 1.88 7.51 1.53
CA TYR A 111 0.79 7.96 2.39
C TYR A 111 1.11 9.26 3.12
N LYS A 112 2.34 9.44 3.58
CA LYS A 112 2.78 10.71 4.21
C LYS A 112 2.73 11.86 3.22
N GLU A 113 3.20 11.64 2.00
CA GLU A 113 3.14 12.66 0.93
C GLU A 113 1.68 12.99 0.55
N ALA A 114 0.82 11.98 0.48
CA ALA A 114 -0.61 12.19 0.23
C ALA A 114 -1.24 13.04 1.32
N ARG A 115 -0.95 12.76 2.59
CA ARG A 115 -1.44 13.54 3.72
C ARG A 115 -0.98 15.00 3.63
N GLU A 116 0.28 15.23 3.30
CA GLU A 116 0.82 16.58 3.14
C GLU A 116 0.12 17.33 2.00
N LYS A 117 -0.12 16.67 0.87
CA LYS A 117 -0.85 17.27 -0.25
C LYS A 117 -2.27 17.64 0.13
N LEU A 118 -2.95 16.77 0.90
CA LEU A 118 -4.30 17.07 1.38
C LEU A 118 -4.32 18.30 2.27
N VAL A 119 -3.34 18.46 3.17
CA VAL A 119 -3.24 19.65 4.01
C VAL A 119 -3.05 20.90 3.16
N LYS A 120 -2.20 20.84 2.14
CA LYS A 120 -1.99 21.97 1.22
C LYS A 120 -3.26 22.33 0.44
N LEU A 121 -4.13 21.35 0.21
CA LEU A 121 -5.41 21.53 -0.47
C LEU A 121 -6.54 21.94 0.49
N GLY A 122 -6.22 22.23 1.74
CA GLY A 122 -7.20 22.67 2.74
C GLY A 122 -7.94 21.56 3.45
N ARG A 123 -7.51 20.30 3.29
CA ARG A 123 -8.12 19.15 3.95
C ARG A 123 -7.38 18.88 5.26
N THR A 124 -8.06 18.99 6.36
CA THR A 124 -7.48 18.86 7.70
C THR A 124 -8.16 17.77 8.51
N ALA A 125 -7.78 17.63 9.78
CA ALA A 125 -8.23 16.55 10.66
C ALA A 125 -9.76 16.41 10.79
N SER A 126 -10.54 17.46 10.51
CA SER A 126 -12.00 17.40 10.51
C SER A 126 -12.59 16.92 9.18
N ASP A 127 -11.76 16.76 8.16
CA ASP A 127 -12.21 16.37 6.82
C ASP A 127 -12.22 14.84 6.70
N GLN A 128 -13.29 14.31 6.10
CA GLN A 128 -13.47 12.86 5.95
C GLN A 128 -12.38 12.22 5.10
N THR A 129 -11.94 12.89 4.03
CA THR A 129 -10.86 12.39 3.16
C THR A 129 -9.54 12.31 3.92
N TYR A 130 -9.21 13.35 4.67
CA TYR A 130 -8.00 13.35 5.51
C TYR A 130 -8.04 12.23 6.53
N THR A 131 -9.16 12.05 7.22
CA THR A 131 -9.33 11.02 8.23
C THR A 131 -9.14 9.62 7.65
N LEU A 132 -9.68 9.38 6.45
CA LEU A 132 -9.50 8.09 5.77
C LEU A 132 -8.02 7.83 5.46
N VAL A 133 -7.33 8.79 4.86
CA VAL A 133 -5.91 8.65 4.52
C VAL A 133 -5.06 8.45 5.78
N GLU A 134 -5.35 9.20 6.85
CA GLU A 134 -4.64 9.07 8.13
C GLU A 134 -4.84 7.68 8.73
N LYS A 135 -6.07 7.17 8.73
CA LYS A 135 -6.37 5.82 9.22
C LYS A 135 -5.58 4.77 8.45
N GLN A 136 -5.55 4.88 7.13
CA GLN A 136 -4.80 3.93 6.29
C GLN A 136 -3.29 4.07 6.51
N LEU A 137 -2.80 5.28 6.70
CA LEU A 137 -1.40 5.53 7.03
C LEU A 137 -1.00 4.81 8.32
N GLN A 138 -1.84 4.88 9.36
CA GLN A 138 -1.59 4.18 10.62
C GLN A 138 -1.52 2.67 10.40
N GLY A 139 -2.37 2.12 9.51
CA GLY A 139 -2.32 0.71 9.14
C GLY A 139 -1.01 0.33 8.46
N VAL A 140 -0.54 1.16 7.54
CA VAL A 140 0.75 0.95 6.87
C VAL A 140 1.90 0.98 7.89
N GLN A 141 1.85 1.90 8.83
CA GLN A 141 2.87 2.00 9.90
C GLN A 141 2.92 0.71 10.74
N ARG A 142 1.76 0.18 11.13
CA ARG A 142 1.70 -1.08 11.89
C ARG A 142 2.29 -2.23 11.10
N ASN A 143 2.02 -2.30 9.80
CA ASN A 143 2.56 -3.35 8.94
C ASN A 143 4.07 -3.23 8.76
N HIS A 144 4.56 -2.01 8.62
CA HIS A 144 6.00 -1.74 8.58
C HIS A 144 6.70 -2.26 9.85
N ASP A 145 6.11 -1.96 11.00
CA ASP A 145 6.65 -2.40 12.29
C ASP A 145 6.60 -3.92 12.43
N GLN A 146 5.54 -4.56 11.94
CA GLN A 146 5.41 -6.02 11.94
C GLN A 146 6.49 -6.68 11.07
N VAL A 147 6.73 -6.16 9.87
CA VAL A 147 7.80 -6.66 8.98
C VAL A 147 9.17 -6.55 9.66
N ARG A 148 9.42 -5.43 10.30
CA ARG A 148 10.67 -5.21 11.03
C ARG A 148 10.85 -6.26 12.14
N ALA A 149 9.79 -6.55 12.89
CA ALA A 149 9.83 -7.57 13.94
C ALA A 149 10.10 -8.97 13.36
N LEU A 150 9.45 -9.32 12.25
CA LEU A 150 9.67 -10.59 11.57
C LEU A 150 11.11 -10.71 11.07
N ARG A 151 11.66 -9.64 10.49
CA ARG A 151 13.04 -9.62 10.03
C ARG A 151 14.02 -9.82 11.19
N ASN A 152 13.80 -9.11 12.30
CA ASN A 152 14.65 -9.22 13.47
C ASN A 152 14.61 -10.66 14.04
N ALA A 153 13.45 -11.30 14.05
CA ALA A 153 13.32 -12.70 14.47
C ALA A 153 14.06 -13.65 13.52
N ALA A 154 14.07 -13.37 12.22
CA ALA A 154 14.77 -14.17 11.23
C ALA A 154 16.30 -14.08 11.37
N ARG A 155 16.80 -12.96 11.93
CA ARG A 155 18.24 -12.75 12.19
C ARG A 155 18.71 -13.44 13.47
N ALA A 156 17.81 -13.74 14.37
CA ALA A 156 18.15 -14.30 15.69
C ALA A 156 18.58 -15.76 15.63
#